data_e8915a07ef5abee5dbfc6982627ccc00
#
_entry.id   e8915a07ef5abee5dbfc6982627ccc00
#
_cell.length_a   1.000
_cell.length_b   1.000
_cell.length_c   1.000
_cell.angle_alpha   90.00
_cell.angle_beta   90.00
_cell.angle_gamma   90.00
#
_symmetry.space_group_name_H-M   'P 1'
#
loop_
_entity.id
_entity.type
_entity.pdbx_description
1 polymer ?
#
loop_
_entity_poly.entity_id
_entity_poly.type
_entity_poly.pdbx_seq_one_letter_code
_entity_poly.pdbx_strand_id
1 'polypeptide(L)'
;KHLKEALRILLTQNIGPSTKNSVYSLILHQEGRLIAILPVDGSQPHTLFDLPLDKLPTGVFTLTLIDEDYHAYCERLVFTHFPETLNLKLSSTISVQEGHRKMSVNIRSTDKKGIPQPGSFSLAVAQTFLEQPTIRDNFSTYLFLSSNLKGQTEQPLSYWNPEDTESLSKIELLLLTQGWRR
;
A
#
# COMPACT_ATOMS: atom_id res chain seq x y z
N LYS A 1 -7.80 12.93 -3.39
CA LYS A 1 -8.73 12.33 -4.37
C LYS A 1 -7.94 11.73 -5.51
N HIS A 2 -8.20 10.46 -5.82
CA HIS A 2 -7.60 9.82 -7.00
C HIS A 2 -8.24 10.36 -8.28
N LEU A 3 -7.40 10.85 -9.17
CA LEU A 3 -7.70 11.04 -10.59
C LEU A 3 -7.19 9.81 -11.34
N LYS A 4 -7.61 9.61 -12.60
CA LYS A 4 -7.20 8.41 -13.36
C LYS A 4 -5.67 8.18 -13.40
N GLU A 5 -4.88 9.27 -13.33
CA GLU A 5 -3.41 9.21 -13.48
C GLU A 5 -2.66 10.01 -12.41
N ALA A 6 -3.36 10.65 -11.47
CA ALA A 6 -2.74 11.48 -10.43
C ALA A 6 -3.48 11.39 -9.10
N LEU A 7 -2.72 11.51 -8.02
CA LEU A 7 -3.24 11.77 -6.68
C LEU A 7 -3.31 13.29 -6.47
N ARG A 8 -4.52 13.79 -6.24
CA ARG A 8 -4.74 15.19 -5.90
C ARG A 8 -4.79 15.40 -4.39
N ILE A 9 -3.91 16.27 -3.88
CA ILE A 9 -3.81 16.65 -2.49
C ILE A 9 -4.20 18.11 -2.38
N LEU A 10 -5.24 18.41 -1.62
CA LEU A 10 -5.63 19.77 -1.25
C LEU A 10 -5.25 20.01 0.21
N LEU A 11 -4.36 20.94 0.45
CA LEU A 11 -4.01 21.43 1.76
C LEU A 11 -4.77 22.74 2.00
N THR A 12 -5.50 22.80 3.11
CA THR A 12 -6.26 23.99 3.51
C THR A 12 -5.80 24.43 4.88
N GLN A 13 -5.54 25.72 5.04
CA GLN A 13 -5.10 26.30 6.29
C GLN A 13 -5.85 27.59 6.61
N ASN A 14 -5.98 27.90 7.90
CA ASN A 14 -6.45 29.19 8.35
C ASN A 14 -5.26 30.15 8.42
N ILE A 15 -5.33 31.23 7.64
CA ILE A 15 -4.28 32.26 7.64
C ILE A 15 -4.51 33.18 8.83
N GLY A 16 -3.52 33.24 9.73
CA GLY A 16 -3.46 34.18 10.83
C GLY A 16 -2.18 35.02 10.76
N PRO A 17 -2.02 36.02 11.67
CA PRO A 17 -0.79 36.83 11.72
C PRO A 17 0.49 36.01 11.88
N SER A 18 0.41 34.89 12.58
CA SER A 18 1.54 33.98 12.84
C SER A 18 1.88 33.06 11.66
N THR A 19 0.98 32.87 10.70
CA THR A 19 1.20 31.97 9.55
C THR A 19 1.62 32.72 8.29
N LYS A 20 1.49 34.06 8.27
CA LYS A 20 1.63 34.87 7.06
C LYS A 20 3.02 34.83 6.39
N ASN A 21 4.06 34.42 7.11
CA ASN A 21 5.44 34.30 6.60
C ASN A 21 6.04 32.92 6.88
N SER A 22 5.23 31.95 7.29
CA SER A 22 5.74 30.62 7.60
C SER A 22 5.91 29.78 6.34
N VAL A 23 7.01 29.06 6.27
CA VAL A 23 7.28 28.07 5.22
C VAL A 23 7.03 26.70 5.80
N TYR A 24 6.28 25.91 5.10
CA TYR A 24 6.02 24.53 5.48
C TYR A 24 6.53 23.58 4.41
N SER A 25 6.69 22.33 4.78
CA SER A 25 7.04 21.25 3.87
C SER A 25 6.07 20.10 4.03
N LEU A 26 5.48 19.66 2.92
CA LEU A 26 4.71 18.42 2.88
C LEU A 26 5.66 17.28 2.54
N ILE A 27 5.91 16.41 3.50
CA ILE A 27 6.78 15.25 3.37
C ILE A 27 5.96 14.04 2.98
N LEU A 28 6.40 13.36 1.92
CA LEU A 28 5.89 12.07 1.51
C LEU A 28 6.89 11.00 1.93
N HIS A 29 6.46 10.03 2.73
CA HIS A 29 7.32 8.93 3.16
C HIS A 29 6.58 7.61 3.29
N GLN A 30 7.30 6.51 3.16
CA GLN A 30 6.79 5.15 3.33
C GLN A 30 7.81 4.34 4.13
N GLU A 31 7.39 3.72 5.22
CA GLU A 31 8.25 2.86 6.06
C GLU A 31 9.59 3.52 6.46
N GLY A 32 9.56 4.81 6.78
CA GLY A 32 10.75 5.59 7.13
C GLY A 32 11.61 6.04 5.95
N ARG A 33 11.26 5.68 4.71
CA ARG A 33 11.94 6.12 3.50
C ARG A 33 11.29 7.39 2.95
N LEU A 34 12.08 8.44 2.78
CA LEU A 34 11.65 9.67 2.15
C LEU A 34 11.40 9.43 0.64
N ILE A 35 10.23 9.87 0.16
CA ILE A 35 9.82 9.80 -1.24
C ILE A 35 9.98 11.16 -1.89
N ALA A 36 9.40 12.19 -1.28
CA ALA A 36 9.45 13.56 -1.78
C ALA A 36 9.24 14.57 -0.66
N ILE A 37 9.71 15.80 -0.90
CA ILE A 37 9.42 16.99 -0.09
C ILE A 37 8.83 18.03 -1.02
N LEU A 38 7.65 18.53 -0.69
CA LEU A 38 6.94 19.55 -1.46
C LEU A 38 6.85 20.83 -0.62
N PRO A 39 7.35 21.98 -1.13
CA PRO A 39 7.24 23.23 -0.41
C PRO A 39 5.80 23.72 -0.36
N VAL A 40 5.40 24.28 0.78
CA VAL A 40 4.07 24.82 1.03
C VAL A 40 4.22 26.26 1.51
N ASP A 41 3.61 27.18 0.78
CA ASP A 41 3.58 28.59 1.14
C ASP A 41 2.50 28.84 2.20
N GLY A 42 2.91 29.22 3.41
CA GLY A 42 2.01 29.53 4.52
C GLY A 42 1.17 30.80 4.32
N SER A 43 1.45 31.60 3.30
CA SER A 43 0.64 32.78 2.96
C SER A 43 -0.63 32.43 2.16
N GLN A 44 -0.71 31.21 1.60
CA GLN A 44 -1.82 30.78 0.77
C GLN A 44 -2.84 29.97 1.57
N PRO A 45 -4.16 30.30 1.50
CA PRO A 45 -5.19 29.54 2.22
C PRO A 45 -5.36 28.13 1.67
N HIS A 46 -5.01 27.90 0.41
CA HIS A 46 -5.14 26.64 -0.27
C HIS A 46 -3.90 26.36 -1.11
N THR A 47 -3.33 25.17 -0.96
CA THR A 47 -2.26 24.67 -1.82
C THR A 47 -2.70 23.35 -2.44
N LEU A 48 -2.56 23.22 -3.75
CA LEU A 48 -2.95 22.05 -4.51
C LEU A 48 -1.73 21.36 -5.10
N PHE A 49 -1.61 20.07 -4.88
CA PHE A 49 -0.61 19.22 -5.50
C PHE A 49 -1.28 18.13 -6.32
N ASP A 50 -0.83 17.95 -7.56
CA ASP A 50 -1.19 16.83 -8.41
C ASP A 50 0.06 15.94 -8.61
N LEU A 51 0.07 14.78 -7.98
CA LEU A 51 1.19 13.85 -7.99
C LEU A 51 0.90 12.71 -8.95
N PRO A 52 1.73 12.51 -10.00
CA PRO A 52 1.58 11.38 -10.92
C PRO A 52 1.65 10.05 -10.18
N LEU A 53 0.67 9.17 -10.39
CA LEU A 53 0.58 7.88 -9.67
C LEU A 53 1.74 6.94 -10.00
N ASP A 54 2.29 7.02 -11.21
CA ASP A 54 3.43 6.22 -11.66
C ASP A 54 4.75 6.54 -10.93
N LYS A 55 4.81 7.71 -10.26
CA LYS A 55 5.96 8.14 -9.46
C LYS A 55 5.78 7.90 -7.97
N LEU A 56 4.60 7.45 -7.55
CA LEU A 56 4.31 7.15 -6.16
C LEU A 56 4.51 5.67 -5.85
N PRO A 57 4.91 5.33 -4.62
CA PRO A 57 5.04 3.94 -4.22
C PRO A 57 3.69 3.24 -4.20
N THR A 58 3.70 1.95 -4.42
CA THR A 58 2.52 1.08 -4.27
C THR A 58 2.12 0.94 -2.81
N GLY A 59 0.82 0.89 -2.54
CA GLY A 59 0.30 0.66 -1.19
C GLY A 59 0.11 1.94 -0.40
N VAL A 60 0.24 1.84 0.92
CA VAL A 60 0.04 2.95 1.85
C VAL A 60 1.33 3.74 2.03
N PHE A 61 1.26 5.04 1.93
CA PHE A 61 2.31 5.96 2.34
C PHE A 61 1.75 7.09 3.21
N THR A 62 2.63 7.84 3.82
CA THR A 62 2.28 8.91 4.76
C THR A 62 2.60 10.27 4.17
N LEU A 63 1.66 11.19 4.33
CA LEU A 63 1.84 12.63 4.14
C LEU A 63 1.98 13.28 5.51
N THR A 64 3.06 14.02 5.74
CA THR A 64 3.27 14.77 6.99
C THR A 64 3.59 16.23 6.67
N LEU A 65 2.81 17.16 7.20
CA LEU A 65 3.09 18.59 7.11
C LEU A 65 3.97 18.99 8.29
N ILE A 66 5.12 19.60 7.99
CA ILE A 66 6.06 20.12 9.00
C ILE A 66 6.38 21.59 8.75
N ASP A 67 6.84 22.29 9.80
CA ASP A 67 7.43 23.62 9.69
C ASP A 67 8.96 23.57 9.51
N GLU A 68 9.60 24.75 9.54
CA GLU A 68 11.06 24.90 9.44
C GLU A 68 11.82 24.31 10.63
N ASP A 69 11.18 24.20 11.80
CA ASP A 69 11.73 23.60 13.02
C ASP A 69 11.43 22.09 13.13
N TYR A 70 10.90 21.48 12.05
CA TYR A 70 10.52 20.06 11.97
C TYR A 70 9.37 19.66 12.89
N HIS A 71 8.55 20.59 13.37
CA HIS A 71 7.33 20.23 14.10
C HIS A 71 6.25 19.74 13.13
N ALA A 72 5.70 18.58 13.41
CA ALA A 72 4.62 18.01 12.62
C ALA A 72 3.27 18.60 13.02
N TYR A 73 2.55 19.15 12.06
CA TYR A 73 1.22 19.75 12.23
C TYR A 73 0.08 18.78 11.97
N CYS A 74 0.20 18.01 10.91
CA CYS A 74 -0.78 17.00 10.58
C CYS A 74 -0.14 15.86 9.78
N GLU A 75 -0.77 14.71 9.86
CA GLU A 75 -0.36 13.52 9.15
C GLU A 75 -1.58 12.82 8.54
N ARG A 76 -1.41 12.27 7.35
CA ARG A 76 -2.44 11.50 6.67
C ARG A 76 -1.84 10.30 5.97
N LEU A 77 -2.46 9.15 6.17
CA LEU A 77 -2.21 7.95 5.37
C LEU A 77 -2.98 8.02 4.06
N VAL A 78 -2.34 7.61 2.98
CA VAL A 78 -2.91 7.57 1.63
C VAL A 78 -2.54 6.25 0.98
N PHE A 79 -3.50 5.60 0.33
CA PHE A 79 -3.25 4.44 -0.52
C PHE A 79 -3.17 4.91 -1.98
N THR A 80 -2.18 4.44 -2.72
CA THR A 80 -1.99 4.84 -4.12
C THR A 80 -2.71 3.91 -5.09
N HIS A 81 -2.16 2.74 -5.28
CA HIS A 81 -2.66 1.75 -6.21
C HIS A 81 -2.29 0.34 -5.76
N PHE A 82 -3.01 -0.64 -6.26
CA PHE A 82 -2.70 -2.03 -6.03
C PHE A 82 -1.43 -2.44 -6.78
N PRO A 83 -0.60 -3.32 -6.21
CA PRO A 83 0.60 -3.81 -6.88
C PRO A 83 0.25 -4.58 -8.16
N GLU A 84 1.14 -4.53 -9.12
CA GLU A 84 1.09 -5.50 -10.21
C GLU A 84 1.47 -6.88 -9.68
N THR A 85 0.60 -7.84 -9.93
CA THR A 85 0.80 -9.22 -9.49
C THR A 85 1.23 -10.12 -10.63
N LEU A 86 2.11 -11.06 -10.33
CA LEU A 86 2.47 -12.15 -11.24
C LEU A 86 1.38 -13.23 -11.19
N ASN A 87 1.07 -13.80 -12.35
CA ASN A 87 0.25 -15.00 -12.43
C ASN A 87 1.11 -16.22 -12.17
N LEU A 88 0.92 -16.88 -11.02
CA LEU A 88 1.62 -18.10 -10.66
C LEU A 88 0.74 -19.31 -10.94
N LYS A 89 1.24 -20.23 -11.79
CA LYS A 89 0.62 -21.53 -12.00
C LYS A 89 1.49 -22.59 -11.32
N LEU A 90 0.88 -23.34 -10.40
CA LEU A 90 1.48 -24.47 -9.73
C LEU A 90 0.93 -25.75 -10.34
N SER A 91 1.82 -26.69 -10.67
CA SER A 91 1.45 -28.05 -11.04
C SER A 91 2.34 -29.03 -10.30
N SER A 92 1.78 -30.15 -9.89
CA SER A 92 2.54 -31.18 -9.18
C SER A 92 2.36 -32.54 -9.85
N THR A 93 3.43 -33.34 -9.83
CA THR A 93 3.42 -34.74 -10.23
C THR A 93 3.98 -35.58 -9.10
N ILE A 94 3.35 -36.71 -8.84
CA ILE A 94 3.80 -37.67 -7.84
C ILE A 94 4.32 -38.89 -8.56
N SER A 95 5.53 -39.31 -8.23
CA SER A 95 6.15 -40.58 -8.67
C SER A 95 6.52 -41.44 -7.48
N VAL A 96 6.50 -42.74 -7.66
CA VAL A 96 6.96 -43.71 -6.64
C VAL A 96 8.29 -44.26 -7.10
N GLN A 97 9.34 -44.11 -6.31
CA GLN A 97 10.66 -44.63 -6.54
C GLN A 97 11.13 -45.37 -5.27
N GLU A 98 11.51 -46.59 -5.38
CA GLU A 98 12.06 -47.43 -4.28
C GLU A 98 11.21 -47.38 -2.99
N GLY A 99 9.88 -47.41 -3.13
CA GLY A 99 8.96 -47.35 -2.00
C GLY A 99 8.71 -45.96 -1.41
N HIS A 100 9.40 -44.93 -1.89
CA HIS A 100 9.22 -43.56 -1.49
C HIS A 100 8.37 -42.77 -2.50
N ARG A 101 7.51 -41.88 -2.00
CA ARG A 101 6.74 -40.97 -2.84
C ARG A 101 7.55 -39.66 -3.04
N LYS A 102 7.88 -39.38 -4.29
CA LYS A 102 8.53 -38.14 -4.70
C LYS A 102 7.50 -37.25 -5.34
N MET A 103 7.34 -36.03 -4.82
CA MET A 103 6.52 -35.00 -5.42
C MET A 103 7.41 -33.96 -6.12
N SER A 104 7.17 -33.75 -7.40
CA SER A 104 7.80 -32.65 -8.15
C SER A 104 6.79 -31.52 -8.33
N VAL A 105 7.18 -30.31 -7.97
CA VAL A 105 6.35 -29.10 -8.10
C VAL A 105 6.95 -28.22 -9.19
N ASN A 106 6.14 -27.90 -10.20
CA ASN A 106 6.52 -26.96 -11.24
C ASN A 106 5.82 -25.61 -10.98
N ILE A 107 6.59 -24.54 -10.99
CA ILE A 107 6.11 -23.17 -10.82
C ILE A 107 6.32 -22.43 -12.15
N ARG A 108 5.25 -21.88 -12.70
CA ARG A 108 5.29 -21.02 -13.87
C ARG A 108 4.81 -19.63 -13.49
N SER A 109 5.67 -18.63 -13.74
CA SER A 109 5.40 -17.22 -13.48
C SER A 109 5.22 -16.45 -14.79
N THR A 110 4.14 -15.69 -14.90
CA THR A 110 3.87 -14.83 -16.07
C THR A 110 3.31 -13.49 -15.61
N ASP A 111 3.47 -12.47 -16.44
CA ASP A 111 2.74 -11.21 -16.29
C ASP A 111 1.25 -11.34 -16.71
N LYS A 112 0.51 -10.22 -16.64
CA LYS A 112 -0.90 -10.16 -17.06
C LYS A 112 -1.11 -10.48 -18.54
N LYS A 113 -0.08 -10.34 -19.37
CA LYS A 113 -0.11 -10.65 -20.81
C LYS A 113 0.28 -12.10 -21.12
N GLY A 114 0.63 -12.88 -20.08
CA GLY A 114 1.07 -14.28 -20.22
C GLY A 114 2.54 -14.43 -20.61
N ILE A 115 3.32 -13.34 -20.59
CA ILE A 115 4.77 -13.38 -20.89
C ILE A 115 5.50 -13.90 -19.65
N PRO A 116 6.39 -14.91 -19.80
CA PRO A 116 7.17 -15.44 -18.69
C PRO A 116 7.99 -14.36 -17.98
N GLN A 117 7.92 -14.32 -16.67
CA GLN A 117 8.67 -13.38 -15.83
C GLN A 117 9.58 -14.15 -14.86
N PRO A 118 10.88 -13.80 -14.79
CA PRO A 118 11.75 -14.35 -13.77
C PRO A 118 11.40 -13.77 -12.40
N GLY A 119 11.62 -14.54 -11.34
CA GLY A 119 11.38 -14.08 -9.98
C GLY A 119 12.04 -14.98 -8.95
N SER A 120 12.14 -14.48 -7.73
CA SER A 120 12.54 -15.25 -6.56
C SER A 120 11.27 -15.64 -5.79
N PHE A 121 11.13 -16.93 -5.49
CA PHE A 121 9.94 -17.47 -4.86
C PHE A 121 10.32 -18.17 -3.57
N SER A 122 9.46 -18.10 -2.55
CA SER A 122 9.47 -18.99 -1.41
C SER A 122 8.35 -20.01 -1.55
N LEU A 123 8.63 -21.25 -1.20
CA LEU A 123 7.67 -22.35 -1.21
C LEU A 123 7.55 -22.93 0.21
N ALA A 124 6.34 -22.95 0.74
CA ALA A 124 6.03 -23.63 1.97
C ALA A 124 5.16 -24.87 1.66
N VAL A 125 5.50 -26.01 2.24
CA VAL A 125 4.74 -27.24 2.14
C VAL A 125 4.30 -27.63 3.55
N ALA A 126 3.01 -27.79 3.74
CA ALA A 126 2.44 -28.20 5.02
C ALA A 126 1.49 -29.38 4.81
N GLN A 127 1.48 -30.29 5.77
CA GLN A 127 0.49 -31.35 5.81
C GLN A 127 -0.83 -30.76 6.34
N THR A 128 -1.89 -30.88 5.57
CA THR A 128 -3.21 -30.38 5.96
C THR A 128 -3.87 -31.44 6.87
N PHE A 129 -3.84 -31.21 8.17
CA PHE A 129 -4.67 -31.91 9.14
C PHE A 129 -5.80 -30.98 9.53
N LEU A 130 -7.03 -31.36 9.23
CA LEU A 130 -8.24 -30.70 9.73
C LEU A 130 -8.37 -29.20 9.41
N GLU A 131 -9.60 -28.75 9.28
CA GLU A 131 -10.08 -27.37 9.08
C GLU A 131 -9.04 -26.35 8.59
N GLN A 132 -9.16 -25.93 7.35
CA GLN A 132 -8.32 -24.84 6.82
C GLN A 132 -8.51 -23.61 7.73
N PRO A 133 -7.44 -23.06 8.31
CA PRO A 133 -7.56 -21.82 9.08
C PRO A 133 -8.19 -20.76 8.17
N THR A 134 -9.15 -20.03 8.68
CA THR A 134 -9.73 -18.89 7.97
C THR A 134 -8.59 -17.92 7.67
N ILE A 135 -8.21 -17.79 6.40
CA ILE A 135 -7.17 -16.85 5.99
C ILE A 135 -7.75 -15.46 6.19
N ARG A 136 -7.28 -14.77 7.23
CA ARG A 136 -7.72 -13.39 7.56
C ARG A 136 -6.95 -12.34 6.76
N ASP A 137 -5.73 -12.66 6.35
CA ASP A 137 -4.82 -11.76 5.63
C ASP A 137 -3.97 -12.57 4.66
N ASN A 138 -3.42 -11.92 3.65
CA ASN A 138 -2.44 -12.51 2.75
C ASN A 138 -1.20 -11.61 2.66
N PHE A 139 -0.15 -12.12 2.01
CA PHE A 139 1.12 -11.41 1.91
C PHE A 139 0.99 -10.02 1.29
N SER A 140 0.19 -9.88 0.22
CA SER A 140 -0.02 -8.59 -0.45
C SER A 140 -0.79 -7.62 0.43
N THR A 141 -1.88 -8.06 1.04
CA THR A 141 -2.69 -7.24 1.94
C THR A 141 -1.88 -6.81 3.16
N TYR A 142 -1.08 -7.73 3.72
CA TYR A 142 -0.21 -7.41 4.83
C TYR A 142 0.81 -6.34 4.46
N LEU A 143 1.59 -6.55 3.38
CA LEU A 143 2.68 -5.64 3.01
C LEU A 143 2.20 -4.25 2.57
N PHE A 144 1.12 -4.19 1.81
CA PHE A 144 0.71 -2.95 1.17
C PHE A 144 -0.43 -2.21 1.88
N LEU A 145 -1.03 -2.81 2.90
CA LEU A 145 -2.13 -2.21 3.65
C LEU A 145 -1.94 -2.38 5.16
N SER A 146 -2.13 -3.58 5.71
CA SER A 146 -2.31 -3.76 7.16
C SER A 146 -1.04 -3.53 7.97
N SER A 147 0.17 -3.77 7.44
CA SER A 147 1.45 -3.46 8.13
C SER A 147 1.65 -1.97 8.42
N ASN A 148 1.03 -1.11 7.63
CA ASN A 148 1.12 0.35 7.78
C ASN A 148 0.06 0.94 8.73
N LEU A 149 -0.88 0.10 9.20
CA LEU A 149 -1.95 0.54 10.09
C LEU A 149 -1.61 0.23 11.55
N LYS A 150 -2.09 1.06 12.46
CA LYS A 150 -2.01 0.80 13.89
C LYS A 150 -3.22 -0.04 14.33
N GLY A 151 -2.96 -1.11 15.06
CA GLY A 151 -3.99 -2.02 15.55
C GLY A 151 -4.34 -3.14 14.57
N GLN A 152 -5.36 -3.89 14.90
CA GLN A 152 -5.85 -4.98 14.06
C GLN A 152 -6.91 -4.46 13.10
N THR A 153 -6.73 -4.74 11.82
CA THR A 153 -7.77 -4.53 10.81
C THR A 153 -8.64 -5.78 10.77
N GLU A 154 -9.94 -5.61 10.94
CA GLU A 154 -10.89 -6.70 10.74
C GLU A 154 -10.99 -7.05 9.26
N GLN A 155 -10.83 -8.33 8.94
CA GLN A 155 -10.97 -8.86 7.57
C GLN A 155 -10.23 -8.03 6.49
N PRO A 156 -8.89 -7.88 6.57
CA PRO A 156 -8.13 -7.04 5.63
C PRO A 156 -8.38 -7.41 4.16
N LEU A 157 -8.62 -8.68 3.86
CA LEU A 157 -8.93 -9.16 2.50
C LEU A 157 -10.21 -8.56 1.91
N SER A 158 -11.17 -8.12 2.74
CA SER A 158 -12.40 -7.51 2.25
C SER A 158 -12.17 -6.14 1.57
N TYR A 159 -11.06 -5.49 1.90
CA TYR A 159 -10.63 -4.23 1.28
C TYR A 159 -9.80 -4.45 0.01
N TRP A 160 -9.28 -5.69 -0.17
CA TRP A 160 -8.26 -5.99 -1.19
C TRP A 160 -8.87 -6.63 -2.43
N ASN A 161 -9.56 -5.84 -3.23
CA ASN A 161 -10.08 -6.30 -4.52
C ASN A 161 -9.76 -5.27 -5.62
N PRO A 162 -8.69 -5.48 -6.41
CA PRO A 162 -8.30 -4.56 -7.49
C PRO A 162 -9.36 -4.39 -8.60
N GLU A 163 -10.28 -5.34 -8.74
CA GLU A 163 -11.34 -5.32 -9.76
C GLU A 163 -12.60 -4.59 -9.26
N ASP A 164 -12.74 -4.42 -7.95
CA ASP A 164 -13.87 -3.69 -7.36
C ASP A 164 -13.58 -2.18 -7.36
N THR A 165 -14.42 -1.43 -8.06
CA THR A 165 -14.32 0.04 -8.15
C THR A 165 -14.49 0.75 -6.80
N GLU A 166 -15.12 0.08 -5.82
CA GLU A 166 -15.32 0.62 -4.48
C GLU A 166 -14.15 0.33 -3.54
N SER A 167 -13.24 -0.58 -3.88
CA SER A 167 -12.13 -0.98 -2.99
C SER A 167 -11.27 0.20 -2.58
N LEU A 168 -10.93 1.10 -3.49
CA LEU A 168 -10.16 2.31 -3.15
C LEU A 168 -10.90 3.21 -2.15
N SER A 169 -12.21 3.35 -2.29
CA SER A 169 -13.03 4.14 -1.36
C SER A 169 -13.11 3.48 0.01
N LYS A 170 -13.23 2.16 0.06
CA LYS A 170 -13.23 1.38 1.31
C LYS A 170 -11.88 1.51 2.03
N ILE A 171 -10.77 1.39 1.29
CA ILE A 171 -9.42 1.60 1.85
C ILE A 171 -9.27 3.03 2.36
N GLU A 172 -9.71 4.03 1.61
CA GLU A 172 -9.65 5.44 2.03
C GLU A 172 -10.38 5.66 3.37
N LEU A 173 -11.58 5.11 3.54
CA LEU A 173 -12.33 5.17 4.80
C LEU A 173 -11.59 4.46 5.94
N LEU A 174 -10.99 3.30 5.66
CA LEU A 174 -10.17 2.58 6.63
C LEU A 174 -8.99 3.43 7.09
N LEU A 175 -8.27 4.05 6.17
CA LEU A 175 -7.12 4.92 6.47
C LEU A 175 -7.53 6.17 7.26
N LEU A 176 -8.70 6.73 7.03
CA LEU A 176 -9.24 7.84 7.81
C LEU A 176 -9.52 7.44 9.26
N THR A 177 -9.97 6.21 9.50
CA THR A 177 -10.33 5.75 10.85
C THR A 177 -9.15 5.18 11.63
N GLN A 178 -8.20 4.55 10.96
CA GLN A 178 -7.06 3.86 11.59
C GLN A 178 -5.72 4.59 11.43
N GLY A 179 -5.69 5.70 10.71
CA GLY A 179 -4.50 6.50 10.45
C GLY A 179 -4.09 7.45 11.58
N TRP A 180 -4.84 7.50 12.68
CA TRP A 180 -4.56 8.42 13.78
C TRP A 180 -3.29 7.99 14.54
N ARG A 181 -2.26 8.82 14.46
CA ARG A 181 -1.08 8.74 15.35
C ARG A 181 -1.30 9.75 16.49
N ARG A 182 -1.22 9.25 17.71
CA ARG A 182 -1.16 10.10 18.90
C ARG A 182 0.28 10.50 19.16
#